data_87e1c3d4ae76aec522eb2b00f20df286
#
_entry.id   87e1c3d4ae76aec522eb2b00f20df286
#
_cell.length_a   1.000
_cell.length_b   1.000
_cell.length_c   1.000
_cell.angle_alpha   90.00
_cell.angle_beta   90.00
_cell.angle_gamma   90.00
#
_symmetry.space_group_name_H-M   'P 1'
#
loop_
_entity.id
_entity.type
_entity.pdbx_description
1 polymer ?
#
loop_
_entity_poly.entity_id
_entity_poly.type
_entity_poly.pdbx_seq_one_letter_code
_entity_poly.pdbx_strand_id
1 'polypeptide(L)'
;MSFPDYNSDGFNDIIIICSYSPASGPETGTGYPEVRIYSGNTDGSFALESSLSENANSAPAEKTIQSVLGFLGAGKGGTRTSVSSWKQAYIGLLQSQDSGRWQGYNLIYVNDDAIPELVEIGNDEATGCKIVSFADGAADETQLSRLSFSYIKRRNLLCNSEGNMDCYYDIVYSMESGRLIPIASGYYGAEDNSNVQFDDEGNPIYQYKWEGVMMTREEYNQAFRAVYDTSSEKPGYEWGKWFSLEEVIQAIGDIPF
;
A
#
# COMPACT_ATOMS: atom_id res chain seq x y z
N MET A 1 16.57 -14.53 8.96
CA MET A 1 17.68 -14.05 8.10
C MET A 1 17.33 -14.35 6.66
N SER A 2 17.62 -13.45 5.75
CA SER A 2 17.42 -13.60 4.32
C SER A 2 18.61 -13.02 3.55
N PHE A 3 18.81 -13.46 2.31
CA PHE A 3 19.94 -13.07 1.46
C PHE A 3 19.43 -12.56 0.09
N PRO A 4 18.63 -11.50 0.07
CA PRO A 4 18.18 -10.89 -1.19
C PRO A 4 19.28 -10.02 -1.78
N ASP A 5 19.19 -9.74 -3.06
CA ASP A 5 19.84 -8.57 -3.68
C ASP A 5 18.79 -7.44 -3.67
N TYR A 6 18.69 -6.68 -2.55
CA TYR A 6 17.62 -5.71 -2.36
C TYR A 6 17.84 -4.42 -3.14
N ASN A 7 19.09 -4.10 -3.47
CA ASN A 7 19.49 -2.89 -4.19
C ASN A 7 19.75 -3.15 -5.70
N SER A 8 19.66 -4.43 -6.13
CA SER A 8 19.83 -4.89 -7.52
C SER A 8 21.22 -4.53 -8.10
N ASP A 9 22.26 -4.59 -7.27
CA ASP A 9 23.65 -4.36 -7.69
C ASP A 9 24.37 -5.64 -8.17
N GLY A 10 23.70 -6.79 -8.09
CA GLY A 10 24.17 -8.09 -8.50
C GLY A 10 24.87 -8.87 -7.37
N PHE A 11 24.91 -8.34 -6.16
CA PHE A 11 25.45 -9.01 -4.99
C PHE A 11 24.33 -9.35 -4.00
N ASN A 12 24.45 -10.50 -3.33
CA ASN A 12 23.50 -10.82 -2.28
C ASN A 12 23.77 -9.97 -1.03
N ASP A 13 22.72 -9.38 -0.50
CA ASP A 13 22.71 -8.62 0.74
C ASP A 13 22.27 -9.50 1.92
N ILE A 14 22.35 -8.99 3.13
CA ILE A 14 21.88 -9.72 4.32
C ILE A 14 20.84 -8.88 5.07
N ILE A 15 19.66 -9.47 5.30
CA ILE A 15 18.65 -8.93 6.21
C ILE A 15 18.55 -9.84 7.42
N ILE A 16 18.81 -9.29 8.60
CA ILE A 16 18.69 -9.98 9.87
C ILE A 16 17.57 -9.34 10.67
N ILE A 17 16.66 -10.16 11.20
CA ILE A 17 15.71 -9.75 12.23
C ILE A 17 16.07 -10.56 13.47
N CYS A 18 16.49 -9.90 14.52
CA CYS A 18 16.85 -10.50 15.80
C CYS A 18 15.96 -9.96 16.92
N SER A 19 15.72 -10.78 17.94
CA SER A 19 15.12 -10.30 19.16
C SER A 19 16.22 -9.74 20.06
N TYR A 20 16.13 -8.46 20.34
CA TYR A 20 17.03 -7.76 21.24
C TYR A 20 16.39 -7.64 22.61
N SER A 21 17.13 -7.99 23.66
CA SER A 21 16.67 -7.81 25.05
C SER A 21 17.72 -7.02 25.80
N PRO A 22 17.38 -5.83 26.33
CA PRO A 22 18.34 -5.04 27.11
C PRO A 22 18.82 -5.82 28.34
N ALA A 23 20.13 -5.81 28.58
CA ALA A 23 20.73 -6.48 29.73
C ALA A 23 20.54 -5.71 31.04
N SER A 24 20.17 -4.43 30.98
CA SER A 24 19.93 -3.55 32.13
C SER A 24 18.97 -2.41 31.78
N GLY A 25 18.32 -1.83 32.78
CA GLY A 25 17.38 -0.73 32.63
C GLY A 25 15.91 -1.16 32.84
N PRO A 26 14.95 -0.22 32.73
CA PRO A 26 13.53 -0.48 33.02
C PRO A 26 12.87 -1.48 32.06
N GLU A 27 13.47 -1.75 30.90
CA GLU A 27 12.99 -2.70 29.89
C GLU A 27 13.77 -4.03 29.91
N THR A 28 14.49 -4.33 30.98
CA THR A 28 15.24 -5.58 31.11
C THR A 28 14.32 -6.80 30.96
N GLY A 29 14.66 -7.68 30.03
CA GLY A 29 13.89 -8.90 29.75
C GLY A 29 12.71 -8.72 28.79
N THR A 30 12.37 -7.51 28.36
CA THR A 30 11.39 -7.27 27.30
C THR A 30 12.11 -7.33 25.95
N GLY A 31 11.92 -8.42 25.22
CA GLY A 31 12.48 -8.57 23.87
C GLY A 31 11.71 -7.75 22.87
N TYR A 32 12.42 -7.04 21.99
CA TYR A 32 11.83 -6.40 20.83
C TYR A 32 12.60 -6.80 19.54
N PRO A 33 11.90 -6.87 18.39
CA PRO A 33 12.57 -7.20 17.13
C PRO A 33 13.40 -6.02 16.64
N GLU A 34 14.64 -6.29 16.22
CA GLU A 34 15.53 -5.33 15.59
C GLU A 34 15.94 -5.83 14.21
N VAL A 35 15.84 -4.96 13.22
CA VAL A 35 16.24 -5.18 11.83
C VAL A 35 17.64 -4.66 11.62
N ARG A 36 18.51 -5.46 10.99
CA ARG A 36 19.81 -5.06 10.49
C ARG A 36 19.96 -5.44 9.04
N ILE A 37 20.39 -4.49 8.22
CA ILE A 37 20.53 -4.62 6.77
C ILE A 37 22.01 -4.40 6.44
N TYR A 38 22.55 -5.30 5.64
CA TYR A 38 23.93 -5.23 5.17
C TYR A 38 23.95 -5.35 3.66
N SER A 39 24.65 -4.46 2.97
CA SER A 39 24.93 -4.57 1.54
C SER A 39 26.15 -5.45 1.28
N GLY A 40 26.04 -6.32 0.27
CA GLY A 40 27.15 -7.13 -0.22
C GLY A 40 28.09 -6.32 -1.11
N ASN A 41 29.37 -6.66 -1.11
CA ASN A 41 30.40 -6.01 -1.91
C ASN A 41 31.06 -6.98 -2.88
N THR A 42 31.73 -6.43 -3.88
CA THR A 42 32.48 -7.20 -4.92
C THR A 42 33.59 -8.09 -4.36
N ASP A 43 34.10 -7.77 -3.18
CA ASP A 43 35.16 -8.53 -2.49
C ASP A 43 34.60 -9.63 -1.57
N GLY A 44 33.27 -9.81 -1.53
CA GLY A 44 32.58 -10.76 -0.68
C GLY A 44 32.40 -10.29 0.78
N SER A 45 32.72 -9.04 1.09
CA SER A 45 32.43 -8.42 2.39
C SER A 45 31.01 -7.90 2.46
N PHE A 46 30.56 -7.57 3.67
CA PHE A 46 29.24 -6.96 3.92
C PHE A 46 29.40 -5.68 4.72
N ALA A 47 28.73 -4.60 4.28
CA ALA A 47 28.71 -3.33 4.96
C ALA A 47 27.35 -3.09 5.64
N LEU A 48 27.34 -2.69 6.92
CA LEU A 48 26.10 -2.36 7.63
C LEU A 48 25.50 -1.06 7.07
N GLU A 49 24.27 -1.16 6.59
CA GLU A 49 23.46 -0.03 6.15
C GLU A 49 22.71 0.57 7.36
N SER A 50 23.41 1.40 8.15
CA SER A 50 22.89 1.92 9.42
C SER A 50 21.62 2.72 9.23
N SER A 51 21.57 3.66 8.27
CA SER A 51 20.41 4.49 8.01
C SER A 51 19.18 3.68 7.54
N LEU A 52 19.39 2.67 6.67
CA LEU A 52 18.31 1.78 6.24
C LEU A 52 17.80 0.91 7.38
N SER A 53 18.73 0.41 8.24
CA SER A 53 18.38 -0.37 9.43
C SER A 53 17.54 0.46 10.42
N GLU A 54 17.95 1.70 10.71
CA GLU A 54 17.24 2.62 11.59
C GLU A 54 15.85 2.97 11.05
N ASN A 55 15.74 3.26 9.76
CA ASN A 55 14.47 3.56 9.11
C ASN A 55 13.53 2.34 9.12
N ALA A 56 14.05 1.14 8.83
CA ALA A 56 13.26 -0.09 8.93
C ALA A 56 12.81 -0.38 10.36
N ASN A 57 13.60 -0.04 11.38
CA ASN A 57 13.23 -0.18 12.78
C ASN A 57 12.19 0.86 13.22
N SER A 58 12.21 2.05 12.66
CA SER A 58 11.25 3.12 12.94
C SER A 58 9.89 2.93 12.25
N ALA A 59 9.84 2.11 11.20
CA ALA A 59 8.60 1.82 10.50
C ALA A 59 7.60 1.09 11.42
N PRO A 60 6.30 1.46 11.42
CA PRO A 60 5.29 0.90 12.33
C PRO A 60 4.90 -0.55 12.02
N ALA A 61 5.33 -1.11 10.88
CA ALA A 61 5.01 -2.46 10.45
C ALA A 61 5.65 -3.54 11.33
N GLU A 62 5.00 -4.70 11.43
CA GLU A 62 5.56 -5.89 12.08
C GLU A 62 6.91 -6.25 11.43
N LYS A 63 7.93 -6.56 12.25
CA LYS A 63 9.28 -6.86 11.77
C LYS A 63 9.37 -8.30 11.26
N THR A 64 8.97 -8.51 10.01
CA THR A 64 9.16 -9.75 9.26
C THR A 64 10.10 -9.51 8.08
N ILE A 65 10.72 -10.56 7.55
CA ILE A 65 11.54 -10.43 6.33
C ILE A 65 10.74 -9.82 5.19
N GLN A 66 9.47 -10.21 5.06
CA GLN A 66 8.60 -9.73 4.01
C GLN A 66 8.25 -8.24 4.15
N SER A 67 7.99 -7.76 5.38
CA SER A 67 7.75 -6.34 5.64
C SER A 67 9.00 -5.50 5.39
N VAL A 68 10.17 -6.01 5.78
CA VAL A 68 11.45 -5.32 5.52
C VAL A 68 11.77 -5.30 4.02
N LEU A 69 11.55 -6.39 3.30
CA LEU A 69 11.72 -6.44 1.84
C LEU A 69 10.72 -5.50 1.14
N GLY A 70 9.47 -5.43 1.62
CA GLY A 70 8.49 -4.46 1.17
C GLY A 70 8.95 -3.01 1.41
N PHE A 71 9.45 -2.72 2.61
CA PHE A 71 10.05 -1.43 2.96
C PHE A 71 11.24 -1.05 2.05
N LEU A 72 12.10 -2.03 1.72
CA LEU A 72 13.25 -1.83 0.83
C LEU A 72 12.88 -1.80 -0.67
N GLY A 73 11.61 -2.05 -1.01
CA GLY A 73 11.16 -2.18 -2.40
C GLY A 73 11.62 -3.47 -3.08
N ALA A 74 12.16 -4.42 -2.32
CA ALA A 74 12.70 -5.69 -2.81
C ALA A 74 11.67 -6.84 -2.83
N GLY A 75 10.41 -6.55 -2.59
CA GLY A 75 9.34 -7.55 -2.56
C GLY A 75 8.82 -7.89 -3.95
N LYS A 76 9.66 -8.41 -4.81
CA LYS A 76 9.50 -9.36 -5.91
C LYS A 76 10.74 -9.27 -6.78
N GLY A 77 11.42 -10.39 -6.99
CA GLY A 77 12.55 -10.49 -7.91
C GLY A 77 12.16 -10.11 -9.34
N GLY A 78 12.22 -8.82 -9.60
CA GLY A 78 12.20 -8.25 -10.92
C GLY A 78 13.45 -7.39 -11.03
N THR A 79 14.32 -7.73 -11.95
CA THR A 79 15.44 -6.90 -12.37
C THR A 79 14.90 -5.47 -12.56
N ARG A 80 15.29 -4.52 -11.68
CA ARG A 80 15.07 -3.11 -11.95
C ARG A 80 15.94 -2.73 -13.15
N THR A 81 15.45 -3.06 -14.33
CA THR A 81 15.92 -2.39 -15.55
C THR A 81 15.51 -0.94 -15.36
N SER A 82 16.46 -0.01 -15.38
CA SER A 82 16.15 1.42 -15.39
C SER A 82 15.30 1.69 -16.63
N VAL A 83 13.97 1.74 -16.44
CA VAL A 83 13.04 1.96 -17.56
C VAL A 83 13.08 3.45 -17.84
N SER A 84 13.39 3.81 -19.06
CA SER A 84 13.53 5.20 -19.47
C SER A 84 12.21 5.97 -19.49
N SER A 85 11.07 5.29 -19.31
CA SER A 85 9.76 5.92 -19.25
C SER A 85 8.73 5.10 -18.46
N TRP A 86 7.80 5.78 -17.78
CA TRP A 86 6.68 5.17 -17.07
C TRP A 86 5.81 4.29 -17.97
N LYS A 87 5.66 4.66 -19.25
CA LYS A 87 4.90 3.87 -20.23
C LYS A 87 5.50 2.47 -20.42
N GLN A 88 6.83 2.39 -20.56
CA GLN A 88 7.53 1.11 -20.71
C GLN A 88 7.39 0.26 -19.43
N ALA A 89 7.45 0.90 -18.25
CA ALA A 89 7.28 0.22 -16.98
C ALA A 89 5.88 -0.41 -16.86
N TYR A 90 4.83 0.38 -17.13
CA TYR A 90 3.44 -0.09 -17.05
C TYR A 90 3.13 -1.16 -18.11
N ILE A 91 3.53 -0.94 -19.36
CA ILE A 91 3.33 -1.92 -20.44
C ILE A 91 4.08 -3.22 -20.15
N GLY A 92 5.32 -3.14 -19.68
CA GLY A 92 6.11 -4.31 -19.30
C GLY A 92 5.48 -5.09 -18.15
N LEU A 93 4.94 -4.39 -17.13
CA LEU A 93 4.20 -5.01 -16.02
C LEU A 93 2.94 -5.71 -16.52
N LEU A 94 2.10 -5.03 -17.31
CA LEU A 94 0.88 -5.58 -17.88
C LEU A 94 1.11 -6.82 -18.74
N GLN A 95 2.21 -6.87 -19.49
CA GLN A 95 2.57 -8.00 -20.34
C GLN A 95 3.19 -9.17 -19.58
N SER A 96 3.76 -8.95 -18.40
CA SER A 96 4.46 -9.97 -17.61
C SER A 96 3.58 -10.69 -16.61
N GLN A 97 2.41 -10.15 -16.28
CA GLN A 97 1.53 -10.69 -15.24
C GLN A 97 0.46 -11.64 -15.80
N ASP A 98 -0.12 -12.44 -14.91
CA ASP A 98 -1.28 -13.27 -15.21
C ASP A 98 -2.54 -12.39 -15.36
N SER A 99 -2.96 -12.18 -16.60
CA SER A 99 -4.15 -11.39 -16.93
C SER A 99 -5.45 -12.02 -16.41
N GLY A 100 -5.47 -13.31 -16.10
CA GLY A 100 -6.65 -14.02 -15.59
C GLY A 100 -7.10 -13.57 -14.20
N ARG A 101 -6.26 -12.82 -13.48
CA ARG A 101 -6.56 -12.27 -12.15
C ARG A 101 -7.37 -10.97 -12.21
N TRP A 102 -7.31 -10.24 -13.32
CA TRP A 102 -7.84 -8.88 -13.46
C TRP A 102 -9.01 -8.87 -14.45
N GLN A 103 -10.16 -8.30 -14.03
CA GLN A 103 -11.32 -8.13 -14.92
C GLN A 103 -11.20 -6.89 -15.81
N GLY A 104 -10.37 -5.93 -15.44
CA GLY A 104 -10.17 -4.71 -16.22
C GLY A 104 -9.17 -3.75 -15.62
N TYR A 105 -8.98 -2.64 -16.30
CA TYR A 105 -7.97 -1.62 -16.01
C TYR A 105 -8.53 -0.21 -16.09
N ASN A 106 -7.92 0.72 -15.36
CA ASN A 106 -8.25 2.15 -15.49
C ASN A 106 -6.97 3.00 -15.34
N LEU A 107 -7.05 4.26 -15.73
CA LEU A 107 -5.99 5.26 -15.54
C LEU A 107 -6.57 6.44 -14.78
N ILE A 108 -5.97 6.78 -13.65
CA ILE A 108 -6.42 7.87 -12.78
C ILE A 108 -5.26 8.82 -12.49
N TYR A 109 -5.56 10.04 -12.05
CA TYR A 109 -4.56 11.02 -11.61
C TYR A 109 -4.80 11.35 -10.14
N VAL A 110 -4.10 10.65 -9.25
CA VAL A 110 -4.19 10.86 -7.80
C VAL A 110 -3.40 12.09 -7.39
N ASN A 111 -2.13 12.15 -7.79
CA ASN A 111 -1.25 13.29 -7.54
C ASN A 111 -1.30 14.34 -8.67
N ASP A 112 -0.54 15.43 -8.52
CA ASP A 112 -0.53 16.55 -9.49
C ASP A 112 0.60 16.44 -10.53
N ASP A 113 1.10 15.24 -10.81
CA ASP A 113 2.04 15.04 -11.90
C ASP A 113 1.34 14.72 -13.25
N ALA A 114 2.13 14.50 -14.29
CA ALA A 114 1.63 14.18 -15.63
C ALA A 114 1.48 12.66 -15.88
N ILE A 115 1.86 11.82 -14.91
CA ILE A 115 1.84 10.38 -15.04
C ILE A 115 0.57 9.86 -14.35
N PRO A 116 -0.35 9.19 -15.06
CA PRO A 116 -1.49 8.58 -14.39
C PRO A 116 -1.07 7.35 -13.60
N GLU A 117 -1.75 7.09 -12.50
CA GLU A 117 -1.69 5.79 -11.83
C GLU A 117 -2.50 4.78 -12.62
N LEU A 118 -1.92 3.58 -12.82
CA LEU A 118 -2.62 2.44 -13.40
C LEU A 118 -3.40 1.70 -12.30
N VAL A 119 -4.69 1.50 -12.55
CA VAL A 119 -5.57 0.70 -11.69
C VAL A 119 -5.76 -0.67 -12.33
N GLU A 120 -5.48 -1.72 -11.61
CA GLU A 120 -5.81 -3.10 -11.95
C GLU A 120 -6.99 -3.54 -11.09
N ILE A 121 -8.10 -3.90 -11.72
CA ILE A 121 -9.37 -4.21 -11.07
C ILE A 121 -9.50 -5.73 -10.97
N GLY A 122 -9.51 -6.27 -9.75
CA GLY A 122 -9.60 -7.71 -9.50
C GLY A 122 -10.94 -8.31 -9.91
N ASN A 123 -10.95 -9.62 -10.13
CA ASN A 123 -12.16 -10.37 -10.53
C ASN A 123 -13.21 -10.44 -9.42
N ASP A 124 -12.81 -10.26 -8.17
CA ASP A 124 -13.67 -10.36 -6.99
C ASP A 124 -13.15 -9.48 -5.84
N GLU A 125 -13.98 -9.32 -4.80
CA GLU A 125 -13.67 -8.51 -3.62
C GLU A 125 -12.41 -8.98 -2.86
N ALA A 126 -12.09 -10.26 -2.91
CA ALA A 126 -10.90 -10.80 -2.23
C ALA A 126 -9.62 -10.49 -3.00
N THR A 127 -9.70 -10.40 -4.32
CA THR A 127 -8.60 -9.96 -5.18
C THR A 127 -8.34 -8.46 -5.02
N GLY A 128 -9.40 -7.67 -4.79
CA GLY A 128 -9.32 -6.23 -4.62
C GLY A 128 -8.81 -5.49 -5.86
N CYS A 129 -8.35 -4.26 -5.67
CA CYS A 129 -7.68 -3.47 -6.71
C CYS A 129 -6.18 -3.36 -6.43
N LYS A 130 -5.39 -3.14 -7.47
CA LYS A 130 -4.00 -2.75 -7.34
C LYS A 130 -3.78 -1.40 -8.00
N ILE A 131 -3.07 -0.52 -7.32
CA ILE A 131 -2.64 0.77 -7.86
C ILE A 131 -1.17 0.68 -8.21
N VAL A 132 -0.83 0.99 -9.45
CA VAL A 132 0.56 1.08 -9.90
C VAL A 132 0.88 2.53 -10.15
N SER A 133 1.91 3.02 -9.51
CA SER A 133 2.45 4.37 -9.66
C SER A 133 3.88 4.32 -10.19
N PHE A 134 4.41 5.45 -10.64
CA PHE A 134 5.76 5.51 -11.19
C PHE A 134 6.51 6.73 -10.65
N ALA A 135 7.66 6.48 -10.03
CA ALA A 135 8.58 7.53 -9.63
C ALA A 135 10.03 7.00 -9.64
N ASP A 136 10.99 7.89 -9.77
CA ASP A 136 12.42 7.60 -9.72
C ASP A 136 12.87 6.48 -10.68
N GLY A 137 12.20 6.39 -11.85
CA GLY A 137 12.51 5.39 -12.88
C GLY A 137 11.98 3.98 -12.61
N ALA A 138 11.05 3.81 -11.65
CA ALA A 138 10.47 2.52 -11.31
C ALA A 138 8.95 2.61 -11.09
N ALA A 139 8.26 1.51 -11.39
CA ALA A 139 6.88 1.31 -10.98
C ALA A 139 6.84 0.75 -9.55
N ASP A 140 5.87 1.24 -8.76
CA ASP A 140 5.54 0.74 -7.42
C ASP A 140 4.10 0.22 -7.41
N GLU A 141 3.87 -0.90 -6.74
CA GLU A 141 2.57 -1.56 -6.72
C GLU A 141 1.99 -1.55 -5.32
N THR A 142 0.81 -0.96 -5.13
CA THR A 142 0.08 -0.99 -3.87
C THR A 142 -1.20 -1.80 -4.01
N GLN A 143 -1.33 -2.87 -3.23
CA GLN A 143 -2.55 -3.69 -3.19
C GLN A 143 -3.58 -3.07 -2.25
N LEU A 144 -4.78 -2.81 -2.75
CA LEU A 144 -5.94 -2.42 -1.96
C LEU A 144 -6.77 -3.67 -1.60
N SER A 145 -7.37 -3.67 -0.42
CA SER A 145 -8.01 -4.88 0.13
C SER A 145 -9.34 -5.26 -0.51
N ARG A 146 -9.99 -4.33 -1.20
CA ARG A 146 -11.31 -4.52 -1.81
C ARG A 146 -11.38 -3.86 -3.17
N LEU A 147 -12.50 -4.09 -3.87
CA LEU A 147 -12.75 -3.44 -5.16
C LEU A 147 -13.13 -1.97 -5.02
N SER A 148 -13.71 -1.57 -3.88
CA SER A 148 -14.18 -0.20 -3.68
C SER A 148 -13.08 0.71 -3.15
N PHE A 149 -12.75 1.73 -3.92
CA PHE A 149 -11.91 2.83 -3.48
C PHE A 149 -12.32 4.12 -4.21
N SER A 150 -11.95 5.25 -3.62
CA SER A 150 -12.14 6.58 -4.20
C SER A 150 -10.83 7.38 -4.14
N TYR A 151 -10.75 8.46 -4.90
CA TYR A 151 -9.61 9.36 -4.89
C TYR A 151 -10.05 10.81 -5.13
N ILE A 152 -9.25 11.76 -4.69
CA ILE A 152 -9.45 13.17 -5.00
C ILE A 152 -8.46 13.55 -6.09
N LYS A 153 -8.99 13.75 -7.30
CA LYS A 153 -8.18 13.98 -8.49
C LYS A 153 -7.18 15.10 -8.29
N ARG A 154 -5.89 14.81 -8.50
CA ARG A 154 -4.77 15.75 -8.40
C ARG A 154 -4.60 16.42 -7.03
N ARG A 155 -5.05 15.74 -5.97
CA ARG A 155 -4.91 16.23 -4.59
C ARG A 155 -4.06 15.31 -3.73
N ASN A 156 -3.47 14.29 -4.34
CA ASN A 156 -2.59 13.35 -3.69
C ASN A 156 -3.28 12.55 -2.57
N LEU A 157 -4.58 12.27 -2.72
CA LEU A 157 -5.37 11.55 -1.74
C LEU A 157 -6.18 10.43 -2.40
N LEU A 158 -6.12 9.25 -1.80
CA LEU A 158 -6.89 8.06 -2.14
C LEU A 158 -7.46 7.47 -0.86
N CYS A 159 -8.70 7.01 -0.87
CA CYS A 159 -9.34 6.32 0.23
C CYS A 159 -9.78 4.92 -0.21
N ASN A 160 -9.32 3.90 0.48
CA ASN A 160 -9.82 2.55 0.39
C ASN A 160 -10.76 2.30 1.57
N SER A 161 -12.06 2.29 1.29
CA SER A 161 -13.07 1.89 2.26
C SER A 161 -13.30 0.39 2.09
N GLU A 162 -12.94 -0.37 3.09
CA GLU A 162 -12.97 -1.82 3.07
C GLU A 162 -13.77 -2.42 4.22
N GLY A 163 -14.02 -3.71 4.16
CA GLY A 163 -14.65 -4.45 5.24
C GLY A 163 -15.91 -5.20 4.81
N ASN A 164 -16.37 -6.07 5.68
CA ASN A 164 -17.62 -6.81 5.54
C ASN A 164 -18.10 -7.31 6.91
N MET A 165 -19.29 -7.89 6.96
CA MET A 165 -19.81 -8.57 8.15
C MET A 165 -19.66 -7.73 9.43
N ASP A 166 -20.12 -6.47 9.34
CA ASP A 166 -20.12 -5.52 10.47
C ASP A 166 -18.72 -5.14 11.02
N CYS A 167 -17.70 -5.22 10.16
CA CYS A 167 -16.33 -4.85 10.44
C CYS A 167 -15.79 -4.05 9.23
N TYR A 168 -15.64 -2.73 9.37
CA TYR A 168 -15.33 -1.82 8.27
C TYR A 168 -14.16 -0.91 8.61
N TYR A 169 -13.40 -0.55 7.57
CA TYR A 169 -12.22 0.32 7.68
C TYR A 169 -12.23 1.38 6.57
N ASP A 170 -11.83 2.59 6.92
CA ASP A 170 -11.48 3.64 5.98
C ASP A 170 -10.00 3.93 6.11
N ILE A 171 -9.22 3.67 5.05
CA ILE A 171 -7.77 3.92 5.04
C ILE A 171 -7.49 5.00 4.00
N VAL A 172 -6.99 6.14 4.47
CA VAL A 172 -6.60 7.26 3.60
C VAL A 172 -5.12 7.18 3.31
N TYR A 173 -4.79 7.25 2.03
CA TYR A 173 -3.42 7.23 1.52
C TYR A 173 -3.05 8.58 0.92
N SER A 174 -1.78 8.92 1.05
CA SER A 174 -1.11 9.96 0.27
C SER A 174 0.02 9.34 -0.53
N MET A 175 0.38 9.93 -1.66
CA MET A 175 1.50 9.47 -2.45
C MET A 175 2.77 10.24 -2.07
N GLU A 176 3.79 9.51 -1.63
CA GLU A 176 5.10 10.04 -1.28
C GLU A 176 6.17 9.36 -2.14
N SER A 177 6.92 10.15 -2.90
CA SER A 177 7.95 9.62 -3.83
C SER A 177 7.43 8.48 -4.71
N GLY A 178 6.20 8.62 -5.23
CA GLY A 178 5.56 7.63 -6.10
C GLY A 178 5.02 6.38 -5.39
N ARG A 179 4.89 6.41 -4.07
CA ARG A 179 4.31 5.31 -3.28
C ARG A 179 3.09 5.78 -2.51
N LEU A 180 2.07 4.95 -2.48
CA LEU A 180 0.91 5.18 -1.62
C LEU A 180 1.25 4.81 -0.18
N ILE A 181 1.25 5.81 0.70
CA ILE A 181 1.53 5.66 2.13
C ILE A 181 0.23 5.93 2.90
N PRO A 182 -0.23 5.04 3.78
CA PRO A 182 -1.38 5.30 4.63
C PRO A 182 -1.05 6.45 5.59
N ILE A 183 -1.90 7.48 5.61
CA ILE A 183 -1.74 8.69 6.44
C ILE A 183 -2.78 8.80 7.54
N ALA A 184 -3.90 8.10 7.42
CA ALA A 184 -4.92 8.03 8.45
C ALA A 184 -5.75 6.76 8.27
N SER A 185 -6.31 6.25 9.37
CA SER A 185 -7.18 5.09 9.37
C SER A 185 -8.33 5.21 10.35
N GLY A 186 -9.50 4.78 9.91
CA GLY A 186 -10.70 4.65 10.68
C GLY A 186 -11.20 3.21 10.72
N TYR A 187 -11.88 2.88 11.79
CA TYR A 187 -12.61 1.62 11.95
C TYR A 187 -14.01 1.90 12.45
N TYR A 188 -14.98 1.21 11.90
CA TYR A 188 -16.31 1.13 12.50
C TYR A 188 -16.90 -0.26 12.30
N GLY A 189 -17.67 -0.71 13.29
CA GLY A 189 -18.27 -2.03 13.26
C GLY A 189 -18.86 -2.45 14.59
N ALA A 190 -19.44 -3.64 14.62
CA ALA A 190 -19.96 -4.24 15.82
C ALA A 190 -18.82 -4.51 16.82
N GLU A 191 -19.13 -4.42 18.12
CA GLU A 191 -18.19 -4.83 19.18
C GLU A 191 -17.85 -6.32 19.10
N ASP A 192 -18.88 -7.12 18.77
CA ASP A 192 -18.76 -8.55 18.50
C ASP A 192 -19.57 -8.87 17.23
N ASN A 193 -18.88 -9.10 16.11
CA ASN A 193 -19.52 -9.41 14.83
C ASN A 193 -20.16 -10.82 14.77
N SER A 194 -19.91 -11.69 15.75
CA SER A 194 -20.66 -12.94 15.91
C SER A 194 -21.99 -12.75 16.62
N ASN A 195 -22.19 -11.59 17.26
CA ASN A 195 -23.39 -11.26 18.03
C ASN A 195 -23.71 -9.76 17.93
N VAL A 196 -24.04 -9.33 16.75
CA VAL A 196 -24.37 -7.91 16.44
C VAL A 196 -25.56 -7.44 17.25
N GLN A 197 -25.42 -6.36 17.98
CA GLN A 197 -26.51 -5.71 18.70
C GLN A 197 -27.22 -4.70 17.80
N PHE A 198 -28.54 -4.56 18.01
CA PHE A 198 -29.40 -3.66 17.24
C PHE A 198 -30.10 -2.68 18.17
N ASP A 199 -30.34 -1.48 17.71
CA ASP A 199 -31.19 -0.49 18.39
C ASP A 199 -32.68 -0.82 18.24
N ASP A 200 -33.53 0.00 18.88
CA ASP A 200 -35.01 -0.18 18.85
C ASP A 200 -35.60 0.00 17.43
N GLU A 201 -34.85 0.63 16.52
CA GLU A 201 -35.21 0.86 15.12
C GLU A 201 -34.71 -0.25 14.19
N GLY A 202 -33.92 -1.20 14.71
CA GLY A 202 -33.36 -2.33 13.98
C GLY A 202 -32.05 -2.03 13.25
N ASN A 203 -31.39 -0.92 13.55
CA ASN A 203 -30.07 -0.61 13.03
C ASN A 203 -28.98 -1.27 13.86
N PRO A 204 -27.88 -1.77 13.26
CA PRO A 204 -26.77 -2.32 14.02
C PRO A 204 -26.06 -1.22 14.83
N ILE A 205 -25.74 -1.55 16.07
CA ILE A 205 -25.00 -0.66 16.96
C ILE A 205 -23.52 -0.85 16.69
N TYR A 206 -22.85 0.19 16.14
CA TYR A 206 -21.45 0.18 15.80
C TYR A 206 -20.62 1.05 16.74
N GLN A 207 -19.43 0.57 17.05
CA GLN A 207 -18.35 1.35 17.64
C GLN A 207 -17.57 2.05 16.52
N TYR A 208 -17.07 3.25 16.80
CA TYR A 208 -16.29 4.06 15.86
C TYR A 208 -14.93 4.38 16.46
N LYS A 209 -13.87 4.20 15.70
CA LYS A 209 -12.49 4.55 16.09
C LYS A 209 -11.83 5.28 14.93
N TRP A 210 -11.18 6.39 15.23
CA TRP A 210 -10.31 7.09 14.29
C TRP A 210 -8.91 7.17 14.89
N GLU A 211 -7.90 6.74 14.16
CA GLU A 211 -6.51 6.64 14.67
C GLU A 211 -6.42 5.92 16.03
N GLY A 212 -7.22 4.86 16.19
CA GLY A 212 -7.28 4.07 17.41
C GLY A 212 -8.07 4.68 18.58
N VAL A 213 -8.56 5.92 18.45
CA VAL A 213 -9.35 6.62 19.48
C VAL A 213 -10.83 6.36 19.30
N MET A 214 -11.50 5.88 20.35
CA MET A 214 -12.95 5.69 20.37
C MET A 214 -13.68 7.03 20.33
N MET A 215 -14.72 7.12 19.51
CA MET A 215 -15.50 8.34 19.32
C MET A 215 -16.94 8.02 18.88
N THR A 216 -17.78 9.04 18.84
CA THR A 216 -19.12 8.95 18.26
C THR A 216 -19.05 8.86 16.75
N ARG A 217 -20.15 8.44 16.11
CA ARG A 217 -20.27 8.42 14.64
C ARG A 217 -20.07 9.81 14.03
N GLU A 218 -20.59 10.84 14.67
CA GLU A 218 -20.49 12.23 14.23
C GLU A 218 -19.04 12.72 14.26
N GLU A 219 -18.32 12.45 15.36
CA GLU A 219 -16.90 12.78 15.50
C GLU A 219 -16.05 12.02 14.49
N TYR A 220 -16.33 10.73 14.26
CA TYR A 220 -15.67 9.92 13.23
C TYR A 220 -15.83 10.55 11.85
N ASN A 221 -17.06 10.87 11.47
CA ASN A 221 -17.34 11.48 10.17
C ASN A 221 -16.66 12.86 10.03
N GLN A 222 -16.56 13.62 11.12
CA GLN A 222 -15.86 14.90 11.12
C GLN A 222 -14.35 14.71 10.98
N ALA A 223 -13.76 13.77 11.72
CA ALA A 223 -12.33 13.45 11.65
C ALA A 223 -11.95 12.93 10.25
N PHE A 224 -12.74 12.02 9.70
CA PHE A 224 -12.54 11.50 8.34
C PHE A 224 -12.57 12.62 7.30
N ARG A 225 -13.61 13.47 7.31
CA ARG A 225 -13.74 14.59 6.36
C ARG A 225 -12.66 15.66 6.51
N ALA A 226 -12.06 15.79 7.68
CA ALA A 226 -10.94 16.70 7.90
C ALA A 226 -9.67 16.25 7.15
N VAL A 227 -9.52 14.95 6.91
CA VAL A 227 -8.39 14.37 6.16
C VAL A 227 -8.75 14.13 4.70
N TYR A 228 -9.98 13.66 4.44
CA TYR A 228 -10.44 13.26 3.12
C TYR A 228 -11.80 13.90 2.80
N ASP A 229 -11.78 14.91 1.91
CA ASP A 229 -13.00 15.63 1.50
C ASP A 229 -13.85 14.77 0.56
N THR A 230 -14.83 14.07 1.14
CA THR A 230 -15.75 13.21 0.39
C THR A 230 -16.62 13.96 -0.62
N SER A 231 -16.74 15.30 -0.53
CA SER A 231 -17.50 16.08 -1.52
C SER A 231 -16.75 16.23 -2.86
N SER A 232 -15.46 16.02 -2.86
CA SER A 232 -14.56 16.14 -4.02
C SER A 232 -14.08 14.79 -4.56
N GLU A 233 -14.52 13.68 -3.92
CA GLU A 233 -14.06 12.34 -4.29
C GLU A 233 -14.61 11.89 -5.64
N LYS A 234 -13.87 10.99 -6.28
CA LYS A 234 -14.26 10.24 -7.47
C LYS A 234 -14.05 8.77 -7.22
N PRO A 235 -14.92 7.89 -7.73
CA PRO A 235 -14.64 6.46 -7.69
C PRO A 235 -13.37 6.15 -8.49
N GLY A 236 -12.61 5.17 -8.06
CA GLY A 236 -11.41 4.73 -8.76
C GLY A 236 -11.67 4.23 -10.18
N TYR A 237 -12.90 3.76 -10.41
CA TYR A 237 -13.44 3.38 -11.72
C TYR A 237 -14.98 3.37 -11.66
N GLU A 238 -15.61 3.38 -12.82
CA GLU A 238 -17.05 3.16 -12.95
C GLU A 238 -17.33 1.69 -13.31
N TRP A 239 -18.27 1.07 -12.63
CA TRP A 239 -18.61 -0.34 -12.86
C TRP A 239 -18.97 -0.61 -14.33
N GLY A 240 -18.30 -1.61 -14.94
CA GLY A 240 -18.47 -1.97 -16.35
C GLY A 240 -17.86 -0.98 -17.36
N LYS A 241 -17.16 0.05 -16.90
CA LYS A 241 -16.49 1.04 -17.76
C LYS A 241 -14.99 1.07 -17.48
N TRP A 242 -14.34 -0.02 -17.76
CA TRP A 242 -12.89 -0.16 -17.64
C TRP A 242 -12.30 -0.62 -18.96
N PHE A 243 -11.01 -0.50 -19.12
CA PHE A 243 -10.26 -0.97 -20.27
C PHE A 243 -10.03 -2.49 -20.18
N SER A 244 -10.03 -3.16 -21.33
CA SER A 244 -9.35 -4.45 -21.50
C SER A 244 -7.83 -4.27 -21.43
N LEU A 245 -7.08 -5.36 -21.42
CA LEU A 245 -5.61 -5.33 -21.44
C LEU A 245 -5.08 -4.59 -22.67
N GLU A 246 -5.63 -4.90 -23.85
CA GLU A 246 -5.21 -4.26 -25.10
C GLU A 246 -5.56 -2.77 -25.11
N GLU A 247 -6.75 -2.41 -24.63
CA GLU A 247 -7.22 -1.02 -24.60
C GLU A 247 -6.39 -0.16 -23.65
N VAL A 248 -6.01 -0.67 -22.46
CA VAL A 248 -5.19 0.10 -21.50
C VAL A 248 -3.76 0.29 -22.04
N ILE A 249 -3.17 -0.73 -22.68
CA ILE A 249 -1.86 -0.60 -23.33
C ILE A 249 -1.90 0.48 -24.42
N GLN A 250 -2.96 0.49 -25.24
CA GLN A 250 -3.15 1.53 -26.27
C GLN A 250 -3.33 2.91 -25.62
N ALA A 251 -4.18 3.02 -24.61
CA ALA A 251 -4.41 4.28 -23.88
C ALA A 251 -3.14 4.85 -23.25
N ILE A 252 -2.29 4.00 -22.64
CA ILE A 252 -0.96 4.38 -22.13
C ILE A 252 -0.08 4.92 -23.28
N GLY A 253 -0.09 4.25 -24.43
CA GLY A 253 0.65 4.67 -25.63
C GLY A 253 0.26 6.06 -26.10
N ASP A 254 -1.02 6.37 -26.10
CA ASP A 254 -1.62 7.59 -26.66
C ASP A 254 -1.46 8.83 -25.74
N ILE A 255 -1.14 8.68 -24.45
CA ILE A 255 -0.86 9.81 -23.56
C ILE A 255 0.40 10.54 -24.07
N PRO A 256 0.37 11.85 -24.31
CA PRO A 256 1.56 12.59 -24.73
C PRO A 256 2.64 12.57 -23.63
N PHE A 257 3.91 12.70 -24.06
CA PHE A 257 5.06 12.81 -23.14
C PHE A 257 5.13 14.20 -22.53
#